data_60eedf52434f1097bc395ed58d862e73
#
_entry.id   60eedf52434f1097bc395ed58d862e73
#
_cell.length_a   1.000
_cell.length_b   1.000
_cell.length_c   1.000
_cell.angle_alpha   90.00
_cell.angle_beta   90.00
_cell.angle_gamma   90.00
#
_symmetry.space_group_name_H-M   'P 1'
#
loop_
_entity.id
_entity.type
_entity.pdbx_description
1 polymer ?
#
loop_
_entity_poly.entity_id
_entity_poly.type
_entity_poly.pdbx_seq_one_letter_code
_entity_poly.pdbx_strand_id
1 'polypeptide(L)'
;LGSPNLPLAVLENKELLKADNLVIFDGPQHRSNKPTLSFGARGIATAQLTTYGPIVPQHSGHFGNYVPNPALRLSRLLASMKSEDGKVIIPGFYDGIVIDSETEKTLKSTPFDKEGFMDAVQIAAADQVGSYYHESIQYPSLNIRGMQSGEINENARTIIPAWAKAEIDVRLVLESNPERLLELV
;
A
#
# COMPACT_ATOMS: atom_id res chain seq x y z
N LEU A 1 11.39 -2.31 12.15
CA LEU A 1 12.42 -2.11 11.14
C LEU A 1 12.65 -0.61 10.96
N GLY A 2 13.89 -0.21 10.79
CA GLY A 2 14.34 1.17 10.71
C GLY A 2 15.64 1.31 11.51
N SER A 3 16.20 2.50 11.53
CA SER A 3 17.41 2.81 12.28
C SER A 3 17.07 3.81 13.40
N PRO A 4 16.50 3.37 14.53
CA PRO A 4 15.97 4.27 15.56
C PRO A 4 17.02 5.20 16.14
N ASN A 5 18.28 4.79 16.12
CA ASN A 5 19.40 5.58 16.64
C ASN A 5 20.07 6.48 15.57
N LEU A 6 19.68 6.37 14.28
CA LEU A 6 20.32 7.12 13.22
C LEU A 6 20.17 8.64 13.35
N PRO A 7 18.99 9.21 13.68
CA PRO A 7 18.84 10.65 13.86
C PRO A 7 19.77 11.20 14.93
N LEU A 8 19.90 10.51 16.07
CA LEU A 8 20.78 10.91 17.16
C LEU A 8 22.26 10.83 16.73
N ALA A 9 22.65 9.71 16.11
CA ALA A 9 24.03 9.53 15.61
C ALA A 9 24.43 10.61 14.59
N VAL A 10 23.51 11.00 13.70
CA VAL A 10 23.77 12.09 12.73
C VAL A 10 23.91 13.44 13.44
N LEU A 11 23.07 13.73 14.44
CA LEU A 11 23.14 14.97 15.20
C LEU A 11 24.46 15.09 15.98
N GLU A 12 24.85 14.03 16.68
CA GLU A 12 26.08 14.00 17.49
C GLU A 12 27.37 14.05 16.66
N ASN A 13 27.32 13.57 15.40
CA ASN A 13 28.47 13.51 14.52
C ASN A 13 28.35 14.44 13.29
N LYS A 14 27.56 15.49 13.39
CA LYS A 14 27.22 16.38 12.27
C LYS A 14 28.45 16.94 11.55
N GLU A 15 29.47 17.37 12.27
CA GLU A 15 30.69 17.94 11.68
C GLU A 15 31.55 16.85 10.99
N LEU A 16 31.59 15.64 11.54
CA LEU A 16 32.28 14.51 10.93
C LEU A 16 31.58 14.02 9.65
N LEU A 17 30.26 14.07 9.64
CA LEU A 17 29.43 13.59 8.52
C LEU A 17 29.16 14.67 7.46
N LYS A 18 29.70 15.88 7.65
CA LYS A 18 29.52 16.98 6.69
C LYS A 18 30.18 16.60 5.35
N ALA A 19 29.38 16.58 4.29
CA ALA A 19 29.80 16.23 2.94
C ALA A 19 28.96 16.97 1.90
N ASP A 20 29.53 17.20 0.72
CA ASP A 20 28.84 17.81 -0.41
C ASP A 20 27.93 16.79 -1.13
N ASN A 21 28.27 15.51 -1.06
CA ASN A 21 27.52 14.43 -1.68
C ASN A 21 27.41 13.25 -0.71
N LEU A 22 26.20 12.66 -0.66
CA LEU A 22 25.94 11.38 0.04
C LEU A 22 25.64 10.30 -0.98
N VAL A 23 26.42 9.21 -0.98
CA VAL A 23 26.17 8.04 -1.82
C VAL A 23 25.75 6.88 -0.94
N ILE A 24 24.56 6.35 -1.19
CA ILE A 24 24.00 5.24 -0.41
C ILE A 24 24.04 3.99 -1.28
N PHE A 25 24.89 3.02 -0.88
CA PHE A 25 24.99 1.68 -1.49
C PHE A 25 24.03 0.71 -0.77
N ASP A 26 22.75 1.05 -0.77
CA ASP A 26 21.70 0.24 -0.14
C ASP A 26 20.50 0.16 -1.08
N GLY A 27 19.77 -0.93 -1.00
CA GLY A 27 18.58 -1.16 -1.80
C GLY A 27 18.52 -2.57 -2.41
N PRO A 28 17.36 -2.98 -2.89
CA PRO A 28 17.21 -4.29 -3.51
C PRO A 28 17.98 -4.33 -4.83
N GLN A 29 18.75 -5.40 -5.01
CA GLN A 29 19.37 -5.69 -6.30
C GLN A 29 18.28 -5.98 -7.34
N HIS A 30 18.44 -5.44 -8.54
CA HIS A 30 17.53 -5.75 -9.63
C HIS A 30 17.56 -7.25 -9.96
N ARG A 31 16.39 -7.84 -10.23
CA ARG A 31 16.26 -9.29 -10.51
C ARG A 31 17.12 -9.81 -11.65
N SER A 32 17.43 -8.96 -12.63
CA SER A 32 18.35 -9.30 -13.72
C SER A 32 19.80 -9.51 -13.29
N ASN A 33 20.13 -9.27 -12.03
CA ASN A 33 21.49 -9.24 -11.48
C ASN A 33 22.44 -8.28 -12.24
N LYS A 34 21.89 -7.27 -12.92
CA LYS A 34 22.65 -6.24 -13.63
C LYS A 34 22.77 -4.98 -12.79
N PRO A 35 23.84 -4.21 -12.94
CA PRO A 35 23.94 -2.88 -12.34
C PRO A 35 22.72 -2.05 -12.68
N THR A 36 22.11 -1.43 -11.66
CA THR A 36 20.88 -0.67 -11.82
C THR A 36 21.01 0.68 -11.14
N LEU A 37 20.62 1.73 -11.83
CA LEU A 37 20.51 3.08 -11.31
C LEU A 37 19.04 3.40 -11.07
N SER A 38 18.68 3.70 -9.81
CA SER A 38 17.33 4.12 -9.44
C SER A 38 17.30 5.64 -9.28
N PHE A 39 16.36 6.30 -9.96
CA PHE A 39 16.22 7.75 -9.95
C PHE A 39 15.28 8.27 -8.86
N GLY A 40 14.68 7.41 -8.09
CA GLY A 40 13.79 7.79 -7.01
C GLY A 40 13.12 6.58 -6.34
N ALA A 41 12.36 6.88 -5.30
CA ALA A 41 11.53 5.92 -4.59
C ALA A 41 10.12 6.47 -4.44
N ARG A 42 9.12 5.57 -4.45
CA ARG A 42 7.73 5.95 -4.20
C ARG A 42 7.57 6.38 -2.75
N GLY A 43 6.88 7.49 -2.53
CA GLY A 43 6.49 7.94 -1.21
C GLY A 43 5.43 7.02 -0.58
N ILE A 44 5.07 7.32 0.66
CA ILE A 44 4.03 6.59 1.40
C ILE A 44 3.22 7.54 2.27
N ALA A 45 1.90 7.38 2.23
CA ALA A 45 0.98 7.90 3.23
C ALA A 45 0.21 6.73 3.84
N THR A 46 -0.17 6.83 5.11
CA THR A 46 -0.84 5.74 5.81
C THR A 46 -2.10 6.22 6.52
N ALA A 47 -3.13 5.38 6.55
CA ALA A 47 -4.36 5.63 7.26
C ALA A 47 -4.83 4.38 8.00
N GLN A 48 -5.55 4.58 9.11
CA GLN A 48 -6.27 3.53 9.80
C GLN A 48 -7.77 3.77 9.64
N LEU A 49 -8.48 2.80 9.09
CA LEU A 49 -9.95 2.80 9.04
C LEU A 49 -10.51 1.98 10.19
N THR A 50 -11.49 2.53 10.88
CA THR A 50 -12.20 1.83 11.95
C THR A 50 -13.70 1.91 11.71
N THR A 51 -14.35 0.74 11.65
CA THR A 51 -15.81 0.65 11.65
C THR A 51 -16.28 0.16 13.01
N TYR A 52 -17.32 0.77 13.50
CA TYR A 52 -17.91 0.43 14.80
C TYR A 52 -19.21 -0.35 14.64
N GLY A 53 -19.43 -1.30 15.54
CA GLY A 53 -20.63 -2.08 15.72
C GLY A 53 -21.30 -1.74 17.08
N PRO A 54 -21.74 -2.76 17.84
CA PRO A 54 -22.29 -2.57 19.19
C PRO A 54 -21.19 -2.07 20.15
N ILE A 55 -21.57 -1.36 21.21
CA ILE A 55 -20.63 -0.87 22.24
C ILE A 55 -19.80 -1.99 22.85
N VAL A 56 -20.42 -3.15 23.07
CA VAL A 56 -19.77 -4.39 23.52
C VAL A 56 -20.12 -5.54 22.58
N PRO A 57 -19.23 -6.52 22.37
CA PRO A 57 -19.54 -7.68 21.54
C PRO A 57 -20.85 -8.36 21.94
N GLN A 58 -21.65 -8.74 20.97
CA GLN A 58 -22.94 -9.38 21.18
C GLN A 58 -22.91 -10.85 20.76
N HIS A 59 -23.67 -11.70 21.44
CA HIS A 59 -23.81 -13.10 21.04
C HIS A 59 -24.52 -13.23 19.69
N SER A 60 -23.84 -13.81 18.69
CA SER A 60 -24.35 -13.90 17.32
C SER A 60 -25.61 -14.76 17.18
N GLY A 61 -25.77 -15.78 18.04
CA GLY A 61 -26.98 -16.62 18.10
C GLY A 61 -28.23 -15.89 18.57
N HIS A 62 -28.09 -14.81 19.36
CA HIS A 62 -29.21 -14.01 19.85
C HIS A 62 -29.46 -12.78 18.97
N PHE A 63 -28.40 -12.16 18.46
CA PHE A 63 -28.48 -10.84 17.81
C PHE A 63 -28.03 -10.86 16.34
N GLY A 64 -27.68 -12.04 15.78
CA GLY A 64 -27.44 -12.21 14.34
C GLY A 64 -28.64 -11.74 13.53
N ASN A 65 -28.42 -11.14 12.36
CA ASN A 65 -29.40 -10.50 11.49
C ASN A 65 -30.03 -9.21 12.05
N TYR A 66 -29.80 -8.87 13.31
CA TYR A 66 -30.32 -7.65 13.93
C TYR A 66 -29.23 -6.62 14.22
N VAL A 67 -28.15 -7.03 14.89
CA VAL A 67 -27.01 -6.15 15.17
C VAL A 67 -26.05 -6.16 13.97
N PRO A 68 -25.70 -4.98 13.42
CA PRO A 68 -24.78 -4.89 12.28
C PRO A 68 -23.37 -5.36 12.66
N ASN A 69 -22.76 -6.18 11.78
CA ASN A 69 -21.40 -6.65 11.97
C ASN A 69 -20.39 -5.65 11.39
N PRO A 70 -19.48 -5.07 12.20
CA PRO A 70 -18.50 -4.09 11.74
C PRO A 70 -17.46 -4.68 10.78
N ALA A 71 -17.08 -5.96 10.92
CA ALA A 71 -16.16 -6.61 9.99
C ALA A 71 -16.74 -6.66 8.57
N LEU A 72 -18.02 -6.99 8.43
CA LEU A 72 -18.69 -7.00 7.13
C LEU A 72 -18.82 -5.58 6.55
N ARG A 73 -19.08 -4.57 7.39
CA ARG A 73 -19.11 -3.16 6.94
C ARG A 73 -17.74 -2.71 6.44
N LEU A 74 -16.68 -3.00 7.18
CA LEU A 74 -15.30 -2.68 6.77
C LEU A 74 -14.94 -3.37 5.47
N SER A 75 -15.25 -4.67 5.33
CA SER A 75 -14.98 -5.43 4.10
C SER A 75 -15.67 -4.82 2.88
N ARG A 76 -16.92 -4.37 3.01
CA ARG A 76 -17.66 -3.69 1.94
C ARG A 76 -17.05 -2.33 1.60
N LEU A 77 -16.64 -1.56 2.60
CA LEU A 77 -15.96 -0.28 2.40
C LEU A 77 -14.65 -0.48 1.64
N LEU A 78 -13.81 -1.41 2.05
CA LEU A 78 -12.55 -1.71 1.37
C LEU A 78 -12.77 -2.23 -0.05
N ALA A 79 -13.75 -3.11 -0.26
CA ALA A 79 -14.10 -3.61 -1.58
C ALA A 79 -14.62 -2.52 -2.52
N SER A 80 -15.25 -1.45 -1.99
CA SER A 80 -15.71 -0.31 -2.82
C SER A 80 -14.59 0.62 -3.29
N MET A 81 -13.36 0.47 -2.78
CA MET A 81 -12.21 1.32 -3.13
C MET A 81 -11.45 0.84 -4.36
N LYS A 82 -11.55 -0.45 -4.69
CA LYS A 82 -10.82 -1.06 -5.81
C LYS A 82 -11.75 -1.93 -6.64
N SER A 83 -11.53 -1.97 -7.96
CA SER A 83 -12.13 -2.94 -8.86
C SER A 83 -11.50 -4.33 -8.71
N GLU A 84 -12.13 -5.34 -9.30
CA GLU A 84 -11.63 -6.73 -9.25
C GLU A 84 -10.25 -6.91 -9.92
N ASP A 85 -9.93 -6.07 -10.90
CA ASP A 85 -8.64 -6.02 -11.58
C ASP A 85 -7.59 -5.17 -10.87
N GLY A 86 -7.86 -4.71 -9.64
CA GLY A 86 -6.91 -4.05 -8.75
C GLY A 86 -6.81 -2.53 -8.91
N LYS A 87 -7.55 -1.92 -9.84
CA LYS A 87 -7.57 -0.46 -10.03
C LYS A 87 -8.33 0.23 -8.90
N VAL A 88 -7.79 1.30 -8.35
CA VAL A 88 -8.52 2.14 -7.39
C VAL A 88 -9.62 2.89 -8.11
N ILE A 89 -10.87 2.75 -7.63
CA ILE A 89 -12.06 3.35 -8.27
C ILE A 89 -12.59 4.56 -7.50
N ILE A 90 -11.86 5.02 -6.50
CA ILE A 90 -12.19 6.27 -5.78
C ILE A 90 -12.03 7.43 -6.76
N PRO A 91 -13.09 8.24 -7.00
CA PRO A 91 -13.00 9.37 -7.92
C PRO A 91 -11.88 10.34 -7.57
N GLY A 92 -11.10 10.74 -8.55
CA GLY A 92 -9.99 11.67 -8.36
C GLY A 92 -8.67 11.04 -7.86
N PHE A 93 -8.63 9.73 -7.56
CA PHE A 93 -7.42 9.09 -7.01
C PHE A 93 -6.20 9.21 -7.93
N TYR A 94 -6.40 9.16 -9.22
CA TYR A 94 -5.34 9.27 -10.24
C TYR A 94 -5.20 10.65 -10.88
N ASP A 95 -5.94 11.65 -10.41
CA ASP A 95 -5.92 12.99 -11.01
C ASP A 95 -4.53 13.63 -10.87
N GLY A 96 -4.10 14.27 -11.96
CA GLY A 96 -2.81 14.94 -12.04
C GLY A 96 -1.65 14.04 -12.46
N ILE A 97 -1.84 12.73 -12.59
CA ILE A 97 -0.79 11.81 -13.03
C ILE A 97 -0.65 11.91 -14.55
N VAL A 98 0.53 12.30 -15.02
CA VAL A 98 0.84 12.43 -16.44
C VAL A 98 2.13 11.68 -16.74
N ILE A 99 2.04 10.71 -17.65
CA ILE A 99 3.21 10.00 -18.19
C ILE A 99 3.45 10.58 -19.58
N ASP A 100 4.47 11.43 -19.73
CA ASP A 100 4.81 12.01 -21.03
C ASP A 100 5.45 10.97 -21.97
N SER A 101 5.58 11.34 -23.26
CA SER A 101 6.06 10.42 -24.28
C SER A 101 7.54 10.03 -24.12
N GLU A 102 8.37 10.84 -23.50
CA GLU A 102 9.77 10.54 -23.23
C GLU A 102 9.89 9.55 -22.09
N THR A 103 9.15 9.79 -21.01
CA THR A 103 9.01 8.87 -19.87
C THR A 103 8.45 7.53 -20.34
N GLU A 104 7.37 7.53 -21.11
CA GLU A 104 6.78 6.28 -21.64
C GLU A 104 7.78 5.48 -22.47
N LYS A 105 8.54 6.13 -23.35
CA LYS A 105 9.58 5.50 -24.15
C LYS A 105 10.66 4.86 -23.26
N THR A 106 11.09 5.56 -22.22
CA THR A 106 12.09 5.06 -21.27
C THR A 106 11.56 3.85 -20.51
N LEU A 107 10.34 3.92 -19.99
CA LEU A 107 9.68 2.82 -19.28
C LEU A 107 9.55 1.56 -20.14
N LYS A 108 9.13 1.72 -21.40
CA LYS A 108 9.01 0.62 -22.36
C LYS A 108 10.35 -0.01 -22.76
N SER A 109 11.43 0.77 -22.73
CA SER A 109 12.77 0.27 -23.03
C SER A 109 13.42 -0.49 -21.85
N THR A 110 12.87 -0.35 -20.64
CA THR A 110 13.38 -1.01 -19.45
C THR A 110 12.93 -2.48 -19.41
N PRO A 111 13.86 -3.45 -19.38
CA PRO A 111 13.48 -4.86 -19.39
C PRO A 111 12.73 -5.27 -18.12
N PHE A 112 11.69 -6.09 -18.29
CA PHE A 112 10.99 -6.75 -17.18
C PHE A 112 10.56 -8.15 -17.58
N ASP A 113 11.04 -9.15 -16.89
CA ASP A 113 10.63 -10.55 -17.06
C ASP A 113 9.34 -10.79 -16.25
N LYS A 114 8.19 -10.58 -16.91
CA LYS A 114 6.87 -10.74 -16.29
C LYS A 114 6.62 -12.18 -15.85
N GLU A 115 6.91 -13.16 -16.71
CA GLU A 115 6.64 -14.57 -16.43
C GLU A 115 7.51 -15.07 -15.28
N GLY A 116 8.82 -14.85 -15.33
CA GLY A 116 9.71 -15.20 -14.25
C GLY A 116 9.42 -14.47 -12.95
N PHE A 117 8.86 -13.24 -13.01
CA PHE A 117 8.37 -12.56 -11.81
C PHE A 117 7.14 -13.25 -11.24
N MET A 118 6.12 -13.52 -12.05
CA MET A 118 4.88 -14.15 -11.61
C MET A 118 5.14 -15.55 -11.03
N ASP A 119 5.99 -16.33 -11.68
CA ASP A 119 6.42 -17.64 -11.18
C ASP A 119 7.15 -17.56 -9.84
N ALA A 120 8.04 -16.59 -9.68
CA ALA A 120 8.83 -16.45 -8.46
C ALA A 120 7.98 -16.00 -7.25
N VAL A 121 6.88 -15.25 -7.47
CA VAL A 121 5.96 -14.82 -6.41
C VAL A 121 4.68 -15.65 -6.34
N GLN A 122 4.54 -16.65 -7.22
CA GLN A 122 3.42 -17.60 -7.29
C GLN A 122 2.04 -16.92 -7.41
N ILE A 123 1.92 -15.95 -8.33
CA ILE A 123 0.65 -15.31 -8.66
C ILE A 123 0.17 -15.75 -10.04
N ALA A 124 -1.14 -16.02 -10.16
CA ALA A 124 -1.76 -16.42 -11.43
C ALA A 124 -2.00 -15.24 -12.39
N ALA A 125 -2.23 -14.04 -11.86
CA ALA A 125 -2.44 -12.81 -12.61
C ALA A 125 -1.90 -11.60 -11.84
N ALA A 126 -1.52 -10.55 -12.56
CA ALA A 126 -1.17 -9.25 -11.99
C ALA A 126 -2.38 -8.32 -12.06
N ASP A 127 -2.44 -7.33 -11.15
CA ASP A 127 -3.40 -6.22 -11.23
C ASP A 127 -3.19 -5.44 -12.55
N GLN A 128 -4.28 -4.87 -13.08
CA GLN A 128 -4.30 -4.22 -14.41
C GLN A 128 -4.48 -2.69 -14.28
N VAL A 129 -3.60 -2.03 -13.52
CA VAL A 129 -3.63 -0.55 -13.36
C VAL A 129 -3.00 0.12 -14.58
N GLY A 130 -1.88 -0.39 -15.08
CA GLY A 130 -1.23 0.00 -16.31
C GLY A 130 -1.12 -1.17 -17.27
N SER A 131 -0.68 -0.90 -18.51
CA SER A 131 -0.54 -1.92 -19.57
C SER A 131 0.66 -2.85 -19.35
N TYR A 132 1.64 -2.42 -18.55
CA TYR A 132 2.84 -3.18 -18.20
C TYR A 132 3.38 -2.74 -16.85
N TYR A 133 4.32 -3.51 -16.27
CA TYR A 133 4.81 -3.31 -14.90
C TYR A 133 5.32 -1.88 -14.64
N HIS A 134 6.23 -1.37 -15.48
CA HIS A 134 6.84 -0.06 -15.24
C HIS A 134 5.85 1.09 -15.35
N GLU A 135 4.83 0.97 -16.18
CA GLU A 135 3.71 1.92 -16.22
C GLU A 135 2.87 1.82 -14.94
N SER A 136 2.51 0.61 -14.52
CA SER A 136 1.68 0.39 -13.33
C SER A 136 2.26 1.04 -12.07
N ILE A 137 3.58 1.04 -11.91
CA ILE A 137 4.25 1.64 -10.74
C ILE A 137 4.39 3.17 -10.81
N GLN A 138 4.05 3.80 -11.95
CA GLN A 138 3.95 5.27 -12.06
C GLN A 138 2.63 5.83 -11.53
N TYR A 139 1.68 5.00 -11.21
CA TYR A 139 0.43 5.41 -10.57
C TYR A 139 0.50 5.24 -9.04
N PRO A 140 -0.19 6.11 -8.27
CA PRO A 140 -0.37 5.85 -6.84
C PRO A 140 -1.13 4.55 -6.64
N SER A 141 -0.86 3.86 -5.54
CA SER A 141 -1.55 2.60 -5.23
C SER A 141 -2.08 2.61 -3.82
N LEU A 142 -3.21 1.95 -3.61
CA LEU A 142 -3.81 1.70 -2.31
C LEU A 142 -3.65 0.22 -1.97
N ASN A 143 -3.08 -0.04 -0.79
CA ASN A 143 -2.85 -1.39 -0.29
C ASN A 143 -3.39 -1.55 1.13
N ILE A 144 -4.03 -2.69 1.41
CA ILE A 144 -4.47 -3.07 2.75
C ILE A 144 -3.35 -3.91 3.36
N ARG A 145 -2.61 -3.36 4.31
CA ARG A 145 -1.47 -4.03 4.94
C ARG A 145 -1.84 -4.83 6.20
N GLY A 146 -3.06 -4.69 6.69
CA GLY A 146 -3.56 -5.46 7.82
C GLY A 146 -5.03 -5.22 8.07
N MET A 147 -5.71 -6.25 8.58
CA MET A 147 -7.11 -6.19 9.02
C MET A 147 -7.28 -6.94 10.32
N GLN A 148 -8.13 -6.44 11.20
CA GLN A 148 -8.47 -7.09 12.46
C GLN A 148 -9.92 -6.84 12.85
N SER A 149 -10.60 -7.91 13.31
CA SER A 149 -11.91 -7.85 13.98
C SER A 149 -12.19 -9.17 14.67
N GLY A 150 -12.65 -9.13 15.91
CA GLY A 150 -12.86 -10.33 16.71
C GLY A 150 -11.59 -11.18 16.89
N GLU A 151 -11.78 -12.46 17.18
CA GLU A 151 -10.71 -13.42 17.42
C GLU A 151 -10.85 -14.62 16.48
N ILE A 152 -9.75 -15.27 16.15
CA ILE A 152 -9.68 -16.47 15.30
C ILE A 152 -9.01 -17.63 16.02
N ASN A 153 -9.04 -18.81 15.40
CA ASN A 153 -8.47 -20.06 15.91
C ASN A 153 -9.04 -20.45 17.28
N GLU A 154 -8.19 -20.79 18.23
CA GLU A 154 -8.59 -21.26 19.58
C GLU A 154 -9.33 -20.19 20.40
N ASN A 155 -9.14 -18.93 20.08
CA ASN A 155 -9.81 -17.80 20.74
C ASN A 155 -11.13 -17.39 20.07
N ALA A 156 -11.52 -18.06 18.97
CA ALA A 156 -12.73 -17.73 18.23
C ALA A 156 -13.98 -17.89 19.13
N ARG A 157 -14.85 -16.89 19.09
CA ARG A 157 -16.11 -16.87 19.85
C ARG A 157 -17.29 -16.56 18.94
N THR A 158 -18.48 -17.04 19.32
CA THR A 158 -19.72 -16.80 18.58
C THR A 158 -20.29 -15.42 18.85
N ILE A 159 -19.57 -14.38 18.41
CA ILE A 159 -19.89 -12.98 18.67
C ILE A 159 -20.01 -12.15 17.40
N ILE A 160 -20.74 -11.03 17.52
CA ILE A 160 -20.67 -9.88 16.63
C ILE A 160 -19.69 -8.90 17.30
N PRO A 161 -18.53 -8.61 16.70
CA PRO A 161 -17.52 -7.74 17.30
C PRO A 161 -18.01 -6.32 17.52
N ALA A 162 -17.34 -5.60 18.43
CA ALA A 162 -17.64 -4.19 18.69
C ALA A 162 -17.04 -3.26 17.62
N TRP A 163 -15.96 -3.68 16.97
CA TRP A 163 -15.25 -2.91 15.96
C TRP A 163 -14.53 -3.83 14.96
N ALA A 164 -14.16 -3.22 13.83
CA ALA A 164 -13.19 -3.76 12.88
C ALA A 164 -12.26 -2.65 12.41
N LYS A 165 -10.98 -2.99 12.17
CA LYS A 165 -9.94 -2.06 11.74
C LYS A 165 -9.21 -2.56 10.51
N ALA A 166 -8.79 -1.64 9.66
CA ALA A 166 -7.85 -1.88 8.58
C ALA A 166 -6.75 -0.83 8.60
N GLU A 167 -5.53 -1.28 8.36
CA GLU A 167 -4.36 -0.44 8.10
C GLU A 167 -4.16 -0.35 6.59
N ILE A 168 -4.13 0.87 6.08
CA ILE A 168 -3.97 1.15 4.65
C ILE A 168 -2.65 1.89 4.44
N ASP A 169 -1.95 1.59 3.36
CA ASP A 169 -0.93 2.44 2.80
C ASP A 169 -1.27 2.87 1.37
N VAL A 170 -1.02 4.14 1.10
CA VAL A 170 -1.10 4.74 -0.23
C VAL A 170 0.33 5.02 -0.69
N ARG A 171 0.77 4.34 -1.74
CA ARG A 171 2.05 4.66 -2.37
C ARG A 171 1.89 5.87 -3.26
N LEU A 172 2.80 6.83 -3.08
CA LEU A 172 2.77 8.12 -3.75
C LEU A 172 3.75 8.12 -4.92
N VAL A 173 3.40 8.86 -5.96
CA VAL A 173 4.28 9.20 -7.08
C VAL A 173 4.55 10.70 -7.07
N LEU A 174 5.40 11.20 -7.99
CA LEU A 174 5.86 12.59 -7.97
C LEU A 174 4.71 13.61 -7.93
N GLU A 175 3.65 13.37 -8.71
CA GLU A 175 2.48 14.26 -8.83
C GLU A 175 1.45 14.07 -7.72
N SER A 176 1.66 13.10 -6.82
CA SER A 176 0.70 12.82 -5.74
C SER A 176 0.73 13.91 -4.68
N ASN A 177 -0.45 14.40 -4.31
CA ASN A 177 -0.64 15.18 -3.10
C ASN A 177 -1.12 14.24 -1.99
N PRO A 178 -0.31 13.98 -0.94
CA PRO A 178 -0.62 13.00 0.10
C PRO A 178 -1.85 13.37 0.91
N GLU A 179 -2.05 14.66 1.24
CA GLU A 179 -3.20 15.14 2.01
C GLU A 179 -4.49 14.88 1.23
N ARG A 180 -4.52 15.28 -0.04
CA ARG A 180 -5.67 15.03 -0.92
C ARG A 180 -5.99 13.55 -1.07
N LEU A 181 -4.98 12.69 -1.25
CA LEU A 181 -5.23 11.26 -1.40
C LEU A 181 -5.75 10.61 -0.12
N LEU A 182 -5.31 11.08 1.06
CA LEU A 182 -5.85 10.63 2.33
C LEU A 182 -7.29 11.13 2.59
N GLU A 183 -7.64 12.33 2.12
CA GLU A 183 -9.02 12.86 2.18
C GLU A 183 -10.00 12.09 1.28
N LEU A 184 -9.51 11.50 0.19
CA LEU A 184 -10.32 10.69 -0.72
C LEU A 184 -10.63 9.29 -0.16
N VAL A 185 -9.77 8.76 0.71
CA VAL A 185 -9.88 7.43 1.33
C VAL A 185 -10.76 7.47 2.58
#